data_59778082f979965d79e61bef1ea52ccf
#
_entry.id   59778082f979965d79e61bef1ea52ccf
#
_cell.length_a   1.000
_cell.length_b   1.000
_cell.length_c   1.000
_cell.angle_alpha   90.00
_cell.angle_beta   90.00
_cell.angle_gamma   90.00
#
_symmetry.space_group_name_H-M   'P 1'
#
loop_
_entity.id
_entity.type
_entity.pdbx_description
1 polymer ?
#
loop_
_entity_poly.entity_id
_entity_poly.type
_entity_poly.pdbx_seq_one_letter_code
_entity_poly.pdbx_strand_id
1 'polypeptide(L)'
;VRQIFSGAAPLGAELAAEAGERLNCEVVQGFGMTELSPVSHCTVEGEYRPGTSGVTVSNTESRVVDPDTGDDQPVGERGELWVRGPQVMKGYLNNADATAATVDDDGWLHTGDIAIIDEHHHMTIVDRLKELIKFKGFQVAPAELEALLITHPKIADVAVIGVPDDEAGEVPKAFVSAVEGETITLDEVQALVSDHLVSYKQVQQLEVVDAIPKSASGKILRKDLRTG
;
A
#
# COMPACT_ATOMS: atom_id res chain seq x y z
N VAL A 1 -11.27 24.05 -8.09
CA VAL A 1 -10.19 23.35 -7.36
C VAL A 1 -8.99 23.32 -8.30
N ARG A 2 -7.79 23.70 -7.84
CA ARG A 2 -6.56 23.61 -8.68
C ARG A 2 -5.90 22.25 -8.54
N GLN A 3 -5.92 21.69 -7.34
CA GLN A 3 -5.23 20.46 -7.01
C GLN A 3 -5.96 19.75 -5.87
N ILE A 4 -5.98 18.43 -5.89
CA ILE A 4 -6.42 17.56 -4.79
C ILE A 4 -5.19 16.84 -4.25
N PHE A 5 -5.01 16.87 -2.94
CA PHE A 5 -3.95 16.12 -2.26
C PHE A 5 -4.54 14.89 -1.58
N SER A 6 -4.08 13.70 -1.98
CA SER A 6 -4.44 12.43 -1.38
C SER A 6 -3.34 11.91 -0.48
N GLY A 7 -3.71 11.37 0.67
CA GLY A 7 -2.78 10.77 1.63
C GLY A 7 -3.48 9.78 2.56
N ALA A 8 -2.75 9.25 3.52
CA ALA A 8 -3.21 8.28 4.53
C ALA A 8 -3.52 6.86 4.02
N ALA A 9 -3.87 6.66 2.76
CA ALA A 9 -4.06 5.35 2.14
C ALA A 9 -3.56 5.39 0.69
N PRO A 10 -3.13 4.26 0.11
CA PRO A 10 -2.74 4.18 -1.29
C PRO A 10 -3.90 4.58 -2.21
N LEU A 11 -3.60 5.39 -3.24
CA LEU A 11 -4.53 5.72 -4.30
C LEU A 11 -3.94 5.22 -5.62
N GLY A 12 -4.63 4.31 -6.29
CA GLY A 12 -4.22 3.77 -7.59
C GLY A 12 -4.14 4.84 -8.66
N ALA A 13 -3.22 4.67 -9.63
CA ALA A 13 -2.99 5.63 -10.68
C ALA A 13 -4.24 5.88 -11.55
N GLU A 14 -5.01 4.83 -11.85
CA GLU A 14 -6.23 4.90 -12.67
C GLU A 14 -7.31 5.74 -11.98
N LEU A 15 -7.58 5.48 -10.69
CA LEU A 15 -8.57 6.24 -9.93
C LEU A 15 -8.13 7.70 -9.74
N ALA A 16 -6.84 7.95 -9.56
CA ALA A 16 -6.29 9.31 -9.49
C ALA A 16 -6.50 10.05 -10.80
N ALA A 17 -6.26 9.39 -11.96
CA ALA A 17 -6.46 9.96 -13.28
C ALA A 17 -7.95 10.26 -13.54
N GLU A 18 -8.85 9.31 -13.28
CA GLU A 18 -10.31 9.50 -13.43
C GLU A 18 -10.82 10.67 -12.58
N ALA A 19 -10.41 10.74 -11.31
CA ALA A 19 -10.79 11.83 -10.43
C ALA A 19 -10.27 13.18 -10.94
N GLY A 20 -9.03 13.21 -11.45
CA GLY A 20 -8.41 14.40 -12.03
C GLY A 20 -9.15 14.90 -13.27
N GLU A 21 -9.49 14.00 -14.18
CA GLU A 21 -10.29 14.32 -15.38
C GLU A 21 -11.68 14.84 -15.00
N ARG A 22 -12.39 14.12 -14.12
CA ARG A 22 -13.75 14.48 -13.70
C ARG A 22 -13.83 15.84 -13.02
N LEU A 23 -12.80 16.20 -12.24
CA LEU A 23 -12.75 17.46 -11.47
C LEU A 23 -11.92 18.55 -12.14
N ASN A 24 -11.32 18.24 -13.29
CA ASN A 24 -10.42 19.11 -14.06
C ASN A 24 -9.32 19.72 -13.17
N CYS A 25 -8.60 18.86 -12.44
CA CYS A 25 -7.50 19.25 -11.57
C CYS A 25 -6.48 18.12 -11.42
N GLU A 26 -5.28 18.45 -10.97
CA GLU A 26 -4.27 17.45 -10.62
C GLU A 26 -4.64 16.76 -9.31
N VAL A 27 -4.49 15.42 -9.27
CA VAL A 27 -4.61 14.62 -8.04
C VAL A 27 -3.23 14.14 -7.66
N VAL A 28 -2.63 14.79 -6.67
CA VAL A 28 -1.29 14.50 -6.18
C VAL A 28 -1.34 13.69 -4.90
N GLN A 29 -0.25 13.00 -4.59
CA GLN A 29 -0.16 12.16 -3.41
C GLN A 29 1.04 12.56 -2.55
N GLY A 30 0.96 12.18 -1.27
CA GLY A 30 2.09 12.21 -0.35
C GLY A 30 2.05 11.04 0.59
N PHE A 31 3.22 10.70 1.11
CA PHE A 31 3.39 9.65 2.10
C PHE A 31 3.82 10.22 3.43
N GLY A 32 3.23 9.66 4.47
CA GLY A 32 3.59 10.00 5.82
C GLY A 32 2.90 9.13 6.86
N MET A 33 3.37 9.25 8.07
CA MET A 33 2.86 8.53 9.25
C MET A 33 3.08 9.39 10.50
N THR A 34 2.44 9.04 11.59
CA THR A 34 2.53 9.79 12.87
C THR A 34 3.99 9.94 13.31
N GLU A 35 4.77 8.90 13.13
CA GLU A 35 6.19 8.82 13.47
C GLU A 35 7.08 9.76 12.65
N LEU A 36 6.57 10.31 11.54
CA LEU A 36 7.25 11.27 10.64
C LEU A 36 6.73 12.70 10.77
N SER A 37 5.83 13.01 11.69
CA SER A 37 5.35 14.34 12.08
C SER A 37 4.86 15.29 10.96
N PRO A 38 3.99 14.91 10.04
CA PRO A 38 3.55 13.59 9.61
C PRO A 38 4.13 13.13 8.26
N VAL A 39 4.84 13.96 7.48
CA VAL A 39 5.14 13.76 6.05
C VAL A 39 6.62 13.55 5.78
N SER A 40 6.95 12.59 4.90
CA SER A 40 8.31 12.39 4.39
C SER A 40 8.44 12.53 2.88
N HIS A 41 7.36 12.27 2.13
CA HIS A 41 7.35 12.41 0.67
C HIS A 41 6.10 13.14 0.21
N CYS A 42 6.24 13.97 -0.82
CA CYS A 42 5.11 14.61 -1.48
C CYS A 42 5.42 14.92 -2.95
N THR A 43 4.37 15.01 -3.75
CA THR A 43 4.48 15.47 -5.13
C THR A 43 4.83 16.94 -5.17
N VAL A 44 5.87 17.31 -5.92
CA VAL A 44 6.25 18.69 -6.20
C VAL A 44 5.35 19.27 -7.29
N GLU A 45 4.99 20.54 -7.18
CA GLU A 45 4.18 21.23 -8.20
C GLU A 45 4.89 21.18 -9.57
N GLY A 46 4.17 20.71 -10.60
CA GLY A 46 4.69 20.53 -11.96
C GLY A 46 5.46 19.22 -12.21
N GLU A 47 5.65 18.38 -11.19
CA GLU A 47 6.32 17.07 -11.31
C GLU A 47 5.36 15.90 -11.03
N TYR A 48 4.11 16.04 -11.41
CA TYR A 48 3.11 15.03 -11.19
C TYR A 48 3.41 13.73 -11.95
N ARG A 49 3.43 12.61 -11.21
CA ARG A 49 3.52 11.27 -11.75
C ARG A 49 2.44 10.39 -11.12
N PRO A 50 1.50 9.86 -11.92
CA PRO A 50 0.42 9.00 -11.41
C PRO A 50 0.95 7.82 -10.61
N GLY A 51 0.29 7.51 -9.48
CA GLY A 51 0.61 6.35 -8.65
C GLY A 51 1.83 6.52 -7.74
N THR A 52 2.55 7.66 -7.80
CA THR A 52 3.68 7.94 -6.90
C THR A 52 3.28 8.86 -5.76
N SER A 53 3.98 8.75 -4.64
CA SER A 53 3.87 9.66 -3.51
C SER A 53 4.87 10.84 -3.58
N GLY A 54 5.48 11.05 -4.75
CA GLY A 54 6.44 12.12 -5.00
C GLY A 54 7.83 11.83 -4.45
N VAL A 55 8.57 12.88 -4.14
CA VAL A 55 9.96 12.84 -3.68
C VAL A 55 10.06 13.20 -2.21
N THR A 56 11.23 12.96 -1.58
CA THR A 56 11.48 13.35 -0.19
C THR A 56 11.31 14.84 0.05
N VAL A 57 10.71 15.22 1.18
CA VAL A 57 10.66 16.63 1.60
C VAL A 57 12.05 17.12 2.02
N SER A 58 12.23 18.45 2.10
CA SER A 58 13.51 19.06 2.45
C SER A 58 14.11 18.51 3.74
N ASN A 59 15.43 18.34 3.76
CA ASN A 59 16.23 17.81 4.90
C ASN A 59 15.85 16.38 5.30
N THR A 60 15.26 15.61 4.39
CA THR A 60 14.88 14.21 4.62
C THR A 60 15.70 13.30 3.70
N GLU A 61 16.16 12.21 4.26
CA GLU A 61 16.79 11.13 3.53
C GLU A 61 15.86 9.93 3.50
N SER A 62 15.83 9.21 2.38
CA SER A 62 15.12 7.94 2.26
C SER A 62 16.00 6.91 1.55
N ARG A 63 15.82 5.66 1.93
CA ARG A 63 16.43 4.51 1.28
C ARG A 63 15.45 3.34 1.27
N VAL A 64 15.63 2.45 0.32
CA VAL A 64 14.87 1.20 0.21
C VAL A 64 15.81 0.08 0.60
N VAL A 65 15.41 -0.73 1.57
CA VAL A 65 16.26 -1.73 2.22
C VAL A 65 15.63 -3.11 2.09
N ASP A 66 16.43 -4.13 1.81
CA ASP A 66 16.00 -5.51 1.89
C ASP A 66 15.67 -5.85 3.35
N PRO A 67 14.42 -6.21 3.69
CA PRO A 67 14.01 -6.45 5.07
C PRO A 67 14.65 -7.71 5.67
N ASP A 68 15.18 -8.62 4.85
CA ASP A 68 15.79 -9.87 5.30
C ASP A 68 17.30 -9.72 5.54
N THR A 69 17.99 -8.92 4.71
CA THR A 69 19.46 -8.74 4.80
C THR A 69 19.90 -7.42 5.42
N GLY A 70 19.06 -6.38 5.36
CA GLY A 70 19.40 -5.03 5.80
C GLY A 70 20.25 -4.22 4.79
N ASP A 71 20.47 -4.77 3.59
CA ASP A 71 21.22 -4.11 2.53
C ASP A 71 20.35 -3.15 1.72
N ASP A 72 20.97 -2.08 1.19
CA ASP A 72 20.28 -1.15 0.29
C ASP A 72 19.89 -1.85 -1.02
N GLN A 73 18.65 -1.66 -1.44
CA GLN A 73 18.15 -2.14 -2.72
C GLN A 73 18.59 -1.21 -3.87
N PRO A 74 18.87 -1.79 -5.06
CA PRO A 74 19.07 -0.99 -6.27
C PRO A 74 17.86 -0.12 -6.60
N VAL A 75 18.09 0.99 -7.31
CA VAL A 75 17.03 1.86 -7.83
C VAL A 75 16.04 1.06 -8.66
N GLY A 76 14.75 1.22 -8.36
CA GLY A 76 13.67 0.49 -9.03
C GLY A 76 13.31 -0.85 -8.39
N GLU A 77 14.10 -1.35 -7.43
CA GLU A 77 13.80 -2.58 -6.72
C GLU A 77 12.98 -2.34 -5.46
N ARG A 78 12.26 -3.39 -5.03
CA ARG A 78 11.38 -3.36 -3.84
C ARG A 78 12.16 -3.57 -2.56
N GLY A 79 11.81 -2.86 -1.51
CA GLY A 79 12.31 -3.09 -0.16
C GLY A 79 11.54 -2.26 0.85
N GLU A 80 11.88 -2.39 2.13
CA GLU A 80 11.32 -1.56 3.17
C GLU A 80 11.82 -0.12 3.03
N LEU A 81 10.91 0.84 3.09
CA LEU A 81 11.24 2.26 3.13
C LEU A 81 11.80 2.62 4.50
N TRP A 82 13.02 3.12 4.54
CA TRP A 82 13.60 3.72 5.74
C TRP A 82 13.77 5.22 5.52
N VAL A 83 13.44 5.99 6.56
CA VAL A 83 13.44 7.46 6.48
C VAL A 83 14.24 8.04 7.64
N ARG A 84 15.09 9.03 7.35
CA ARG A 84 15.83 9.80 8.34
C ARG A 84 15.64 11.29 8.10
N GLY A 85 15.43 12.05 9.17
CA GLY A 85 15.29 13.49 9.08
C GLY A 85 14.81 14.12 10.39
N PRO A 86 14.79 15.46 10.46
CA PRO A 86 14.42 16.19 11.68
C PRO A 86 12.97 15.98 12.13
N GLN A 87 12.10 15.50 11.24
CA GLN A 87 10.68 15.23 11.53
C GLN A 87 10.45 13.85 12.13
N VAL A 88 11.45 12.97 12.17
CA VAL A 88 11.33 11.66 12.82
C VAL A 88 11.04 11.87 14.31
N MET A 89 10.06 11.14 14.83
CA MET A 89 9.66 11.20 16.23
C MET A 89 10.82 10.88 17.17
N LYS A 90 10.76 11.38 18.39
CA LYS A 90 11.74 11.01 19.45
C LYS A 90 11.52 9.61 20.01
N GLY A 91 10.32 9.05 19.84
CA GLY A 91 9.95 7.73 20.29
C GLY A 91 8.51 7.63 20.77
N TYR A 92 8.10 6.42 21.08
CA TYR A 92 6.79 6.11 21.67
C TYR A 92 6.80 6.38 23.19
N LEU A 93 5.76 7.06 23.65
CA LEU A 93 5.64 7.43 25.07
C LEU A 93 5.64 6.18 25.97
N ASN A 94 6.58 6.15 26.92
CA ASN A 94 6.76 5.04 27.89
C ASN A 94 6.95 3.66 27.23
N ASN A 95 7.45 3.59 26.02
CA ASN A 95 7.70 2.33 25.30
C ASN A 95 9.05 2.37 24.58
N ALA A 96 10.13 2.21 25.33
CA ALA A 96 11.50 2.25 24.82
C ALA A 96 11.77 1.09 23.83
N ASP A 97 11.24 -0.11 24.13
CA ASP A 97 11.45 -1.28 23.28
C ASP A 97 10.82 -1.10 21.89
N ALA A 98 9.59 -0.60 21.82
CA ALA A 98 8.97 -0.28 20.53
C ALA A 98 9.68 0.85 19.81
N THR A 99 10.24 1.83 20.53
CA THR A 99 11.04 2.90 19.95
C THR A 99 12.30 2.34 19.29
N ALA A 100 13.06 1.52 20.01
CA ALA A 100 14.31 0.91 19.50
C ALA A 100 14.03 -0.07 18.32
N ALA A 101 12.86 -0.70 18.28
CA ALA A 101 12.44 -1.55 17.18
C ALA A 101 12.00 -0.75 15.93
N THR A 102 11.74 0.55 16.08
CA THR A 102 11.22 1.41 14.99
C THR A 102 12.23 2.43 14.50
N VAL A 103 13.05 2.96 15.38
CA VAL A 103 14.12 3.93 15.03
C VAL A 103 15.44 3.34 15.52
N ASP A 104 16.36 3.12 14.59
CA ASP A 104 17.68 2.56 14.89
C ASP A 104 18.66 3.59 15.47
N ASP A 105 19.85 3.12 15.87
CA ASP A 105 20.90 3.96 16.48
C ASP A 105 21.48 5.02 15.53
N ASP A 106 21.34 4.83 14.20
CA ASP A 106 21.75 5.77 13.16
C ASP A 106 20.65 6.78 12.81
N GLY A 107 19.49 6.69 13.48
CA GLY A 107 18.34 7.59 13.32
C GLY A 107 17.45 7.27 12.13
N TRP A 108 17.56 6.08 11.54
CA TRP A 108 16.64 5.62 10.52
C TRP A 108 15.35 5.10 11.15
N LEU A 109 14.23 5.60 10.68
CA LEU A 109 12.92 5.09 11.00
C LEU A 109 12.57 3.99 9.99
N HIS A 110 12.33 2.78 10.49
CA HIS A 110 11.85 1.63 9.74
C HIS A 110 10.33 1.76 9.62
N THR A 111 9.82 2.10 8.42
CA THR A 111 8.41 2.45 8.26
C THR A 111 7.48 1.25 8.32
N GLY A 112 7.99 0.06 8.03
CA GLY A 112 7.20 -1.15 7.83
C GLY A 112 6.38 -1.11 6.53
N ASP A 113 6.64 -0.15 5.64
CA ASP A 113 6.01 -0.03 4.34
C ASP A 113 7.01 -0.43 3.25
N ILE A 114 6.59 -1.26 2.31
CA ILE A 114 7.37 -1.63 1.13
C ILE A 114 7.21 -0.56 0.07
N ALA A 115 8.33 -0.10 -0.46
CA ALA A 115 8.37 0.94 -1.48
C ALA A 115 9.33 0.61 -2.61
N ILE A 116 9.20 1.37 -3.68
CA ILE A 116 10.14 1.47 -4.80
C ILE A 116 10.49 2.94 -4.96
N ILE A 117 11.77 3.26 -5.16
CA ILE A 117 12.23 4.59 -5.56
C ILE A 117 12.78 4.48 -6.97
N ASP A 118 12.23 5.24 -7.92
CA ASP A 118 12.63 5.23 -9.31
C ASP A 118 13.92 6.07 -9.57
N GLU A 119 14.42 6.04 -10.80
CA GLU A 119 15.60 6.80 -11.24
C GLU A 119 15.43 8.33 -11.18
N HIS A 120 14.20 8.81 -11.00
CA HIS A 120 13.86 10.21 -10.81
C HIS A 120 13.55 10.55 -9.35
N HIS A 121 13.86 9.64 -8.43
CA HIS A 121 13.62 9.74 -6.99
C HIS A 121 12.14 9.78 -6.58
N HIS A 122 11.21 9.42 -7.46
CA HIS A 122 9.79 9.29 -7.10
C HIS A 122 9.56 7.97 -6.37
N MET A 123 8.88 8.06 -5.24
CA MET A 123 8.58 6.93 -4.39
C MET A 123 7.16 6.44 -4.63
N THR A 124 7.01 5.12 -4.79
CA THR A 124 5.74 4.41 -4.86
C THR A 124 5.64 3.46 -3.68
N ILE A 125 4.58 3.55 -2.89
CA ILE A 125 4.27 2.55 -1.86
C ILE A 125 3.62 1.35 -2.54
N VAL A 126 4.17 0.18 -2.26
CA VAL A 126 3.67 -1.10 -2.78
C VAL A 126 2.66 -1.71 -1.82
N ASP A 127 3.05 -1.86 -0.55
CA ASP A 127 2.19 -2.39 0.53
C ASP A 127 2.88 -2.26 1.89
N ARG A 128 2.26 -2.79 2.93
CA ARG A 128 2.89 -2.96 4.24
C ARG A 128 3.64 -4.28 4.34
N LEU A 129 4.85 -4.24 4.88
CA LEU A 129 5.70 -5.43 5.06
C LEU A 129 4.96 -6.59 5.75
N LYS A 130 4.23 -6.29 6.83
CA LYS A 130 3.46 -7.27 7.61
C LYS A 130 2.17 -7.75 6.96
N GLU A 131 1.71 -7.08 5.91
CA GLU A 131 0.48 -7.44 5.19
C GLU A 131 0.80 -8.25 3.91
N LEU A 132 2.07 -8.33 3.50
CA LEU A 132 2.48 -9.13 2.35
C LEU A 132 2.10 -10.59 2.57
N ILE A 133 1.42 -11.18 1.59
CA ILE A 133 0.97 -12.57 1.59
C ILE A 133 2.14 -13.44 1.13
N LYS A 134 2.52 -14.42 1.93
CA LYS A 134 3.66 -15.32 1.65
C LYS A 134 3.19 -16.59 0.93
N PHE A 135 2.99 -16.48 -0.38
CA PHE A 135 2.53 -17.57 -1.23
C PHE A 135 3.72 -18.35 -1.82
N LYS A 136 3.98 -19.58 -1.37
CA LYS A 136 5.06 -20.46 -1.89
C LYS A 136 6.42 -19.75 -2.01
N GLY A 137 6.76 -18.90 -1.04
CA GLY A 137 8.00 -18.11 -1.04
C GLY A 137 7.94 -16.80 -1.83
N PHE A 138 6.88 -16.55 -2.60
CA PHE A 138 6.63 -15.26 -3.24
C PHE A 138 5.91 -14.30 -2.28
N GLN A 139 6.19 -13.01 -2.44
CA GLN A 139 5.49 -11.96 -1.71
C GLN A 139 4.42 -11.34 -2.61
N VAL A 140 3.15 -11.49 -2.22
CA VAL A 140 2.01 -10.91 -2.92
C VAL A 140 1.49 -9.73 -2.13
N ALA A 141 1.44 -8.56 -2.75
CA ALA A 141 0.95 -7.33 -2.14
C ALA A 141 -0.59 -7.26 -2.23
N PRO A 142 -1.32 -7.28 -1.10
CA PRO A 142 -2.77 -7.08 -1.10
C PRO A 142 -3.22 -5.84 -1.85
N ALA A 143 -2.52 -4.71 -1.69
CA ALA A 143 -2.88 -3.44 -2.31
C ALA A 143 -2.86 -3.50 -3.85
N GLU A 144 -1.96 -4.28 -4.46
CA GLU A 144 -1.92 -4.48 -5.90
C GLU A 144 -3.15 -5.24 -6.41
N LEU A 145 -3.58 -6.26 -5.67
CA LEU A 145 -4.81 -7.00 -5.97
C LEU A 145 -6.04 -6.13 -5.76
N GLU A 146 -6.10 -5.38 -4.67
CA GLU A 146 -7.19 -4.44 -4.37
C GLU A 146 -7.33 -3.38 -5.46
N ALA A 147 -6.21 -2.79 -5.92
CA ALA A 147 -6.20 -1.79 -6.98
C ALA A 147 -6.72 -2.35 -8.33
N LEU A 148 -6.40 -3.62 -8.64
CA LEU A 148 -6.95 -4.27 -9.83
C LEU A 148 -8.43 -4.62 -9.66
N LEU A 149 -8.80 -5.26 -8.56
CA LEU A 149 -10.15 -5.76 -8.35
C LEU A 149 -11.21 -4.66 -8.29
N ILE A 150 -10.87 -3.48 -7.74
CA ILE A 150 -11.79 -2.34 -7.68
C ILE A 150 -12.18 -1.80 -9.07
N THR A 151 -11.42 -2.12 -10.13
CA THR A 151 -11.76 -1.74 -11.51
C THR A 151 -12.88 -2.60 -12.10
N HIS A 152 -13.24 -3.71 -11.45
CA HIS A 152 -14.31 -4.58 -11.92
C HIS A 152 -15.68 -3.93 -11.73
N PRO A 153 -16.55 -3.86 -12.77
CA PRO A 153 -17.81 -3.08 -12.73
C PRO A 153 -18.83 -3.55 -11.68
N LYS A 154 -18.70 -4.80 -11.19
CA LYS A 154 -19.56 -5.37 -10.15
C LYS A 154 -19.03 -5.16 -8.72
N ILE A 155 -17.82 -4.61 -8.55
CA ILE A 155 -17.18 -4.44 -7.26
C ILE A 155 -17.32 -2.98 -6.81
N ALA A 156 -17.99 -2.75 -5.69
CA ALA A 156 -18.10 -1.45 -5.07
C ALA A 156 -16.92 -1.16 -4.11
N ASP A 157 -16.43 -2.20 -3.42
CA ASP A 157 -15.30 -2.11 -2.49
C ASP A 157 -14.63 -3.47 -2.32
N VAL A 158 -13.33 -3.48 -1.98
CA VAL A 158 -12.56 -4.71 -1.87
C VAL A 158 -11.46 -4.60 -0.82
N ALA A 159 -11.19 -5.71 -0.17
CA ALA A 159 -10.00 -5.89 0.67
C ALA A 159 -9.42 -7.29 0.44
N VAL A 160 -8.11 -7.40 0.45
CA VAL A 160 -7.40 -8.69 0.30
C VAL A 160 -6.55 -8.94 1.54
N ILE A 161 -6.58 -10.18 2.03
CA ILE A 161 -5.70 -10.63 3.12
C ILE A 161 -5.06 -11.97 2.76
N GLY A 162 -3.94 -12.28 3.41
CA GLY A 162 -3.42 -13.65 3.46
C GLY A 162 -4.21 -14.49 4.45
N VAL A 163 -4.59 -15.69 4.04
CA VAL A 163 -5.13 -16.71 4.92
C VAL A 163 -4.24 -17.94 4.90
N PRO A 164 -4.08 -18.67 6.02
CA PRO A 164 -3.24 -19.84 6.09
C PRO A 164 -3.66 -20.92 5.07
N ASP A 165 -2.64 -21.57 4.48
CA ASP A 165 -2.82 -22.71 3.58
C ASP A 165 -1.70 -23.73 3.84
N ASP A 166 -2.04 -25.00 3.93
CA ASP A 166 -1.12 -26.07 4.33
C ASP A 166 0.01 -26.31 3.30
N GLU A 167 -0.23 -26.03 2.01
CA GLU A 167 0.75 -26.26 0.94
C GLU A 167 1.48 -24.98 0.53
N ALA A 168 0.79 -23.85 0.56
CA ALA A 168 1.31 -22.58 0.06
C ALA A 168 1.87 -21.67 1.16
N GLY A 169 1.65 -22.00 2.43
CA GLY A 169 1.89 -21.12 3.57
C GLY A 169 0.73 -20.14 3.77
N GLU A 170 0.53 -19.23 2.84
CA GLU A 170 -0.63 -18.35 2.77
C GLU A 170 -1.18 -18.29 1.35
N VAL A 171 -2.48 -18.02 1.23
CA VAL A 171 -3.14 -17.74 -0.06
C VAL A 171 -3.93 -16.43 0.00
N PRO A 172 -4.01 -15.69 -1.13
CA PRO A 172 -4.82 -14.49 -1.19
C PRO A 172 -6.32 -14.80 -1.09
N LYS A 173 -7.00 -14.17 -0.13
CA LYS A 173 -8.45 -14.16 0.03
C LYS A 173 -8.98 -12.75 -0.18
N ALA A 174 -9.89 -12.59 -1.14
CA ALA A 174 -10.59 -11.33 -1.38
C ALA A 174 -11.91 -11.27 -0.61
N PHE A 175 -12.16 -10.16 0.05
CA PHE A 175 -13.45 -9.75 0.58
C PHE A 175 -14.00 -8.66 -0.34
N VAL A 176 -15.19 -8.83 -0.84
CA VAL A 176 -15.78 -7.93 -1.83
C VAL A 176 -17.16 -7.46 -1.38
N SER A 177 -17.36 -6.14 -1.40
CA SER A 177 -18.69 -5.56 -1.37
C SER A 177 -19.14 -5.34 -2.81
N ALA A 178 -20.22 -6.01 -3.23
CA ALA A 178 -20.71 -5.91 -4.59
C ALA A 178 -21.51 -4.61 -4.80
N VAL A 179 -21.58 -4.14 -6.05
CA VAL A 179 -22.51 -3.09 -6.45
C VAL A 179 -23.95 -3.59 -6.25
N GLU A 180 -24.87 -2.70 -5.84
CA GLU A 180 -26.25 -3.05 -5.55
C GLU A 180 -26.92 -3.77 -6.73
N GLY A 181 -27.45 -4.96 -6.46
CA GLY A 181 -28.10 -5.82 -7.47
C GLY A 181 -27.14 -6.70 -8.27
N GLU A 182 -25.83 -6.55 -8.10
CA GLU A 182 -24.83 -7.38 -8.77
C GLU A 182 -24.37 -8.55 -7.89
N THR A 183 -23.86 -9.58 -8.55
CA THR A 183 -23.21 -10.74 -7.91
C THR A 183 -21.86 -10.95 -8.57
N ILE A 184 -20.86 -11.30 -7.78
CA ILE A 184 -19.49 -11.59 -8.22
C ILE A 184 -19.10 -12.99 -7.80
N THR A 185 -18.44 -13.72 -8.68
CA THR A 185 -17.96 -15.08 -8.44
C THR A 185 -16.44 -15.12 -8.35
N LEU A 186 -15.90 -16.19 -7.74
CA LEU A 186 -14.45 -16.39 -7.70
C LEU A 186 -13.86 -16.50 -9.11
N ASP A 187 -14.56 -17.19 -10.04
CA ASP A 187 -14.10 -17.35 -11.42
C ASP A 187 -13.96 -16.01 -12.15
N GLU A 188 -14.87 -15.05 -11.93
CA GLU A 188 -14.78 -13.70 -12.51
C GLU A 188 -13.59 -12.92 -11.93
N VAL A 189 -13.37 -13.02 -10.62
CA VAL A 189 -12.21 -12.42 -9.94
C VAL A 189 -10.91 -13.02 -10.48
N GLN A 190 -10.87 -14.35 -10.59
CA GLN A 190 -9.69 -15.07 -11.10
C GLN A 190 -9.39 -14.76 -12.57
N ALA A 191 -10.41 -14.63 -13.40
CA ALA A 191 -10.24 -14.22 -14.79
C ALA A 191 -9.59 -12.84 -14.90
N LEU A 192 -10.13 -11.86 -14.16
CA LEU A 192 -9.56 -10.51 -14.13
C LEU A 192 -8.09 -10.50 -13.68
N VAL A 193 -7.76 -11.26 -12.62
CA VAL A 193 -6.37 -11.35 -12.13
C VAL A 193 -5.46 -12.02 -13.15
N SER A 194 -5.92 -13.11 -13.80
CA SER A 194 -5.14 -13.82 -14.82
C SER A 194 -4.80 -12.99 -16.04
N ASP A 195 -5.70 -12.07 -16.42
CA ASP A 195 -5.52 -11.20 -17.59
C ASP A 195 -4.46 -10.09 -17.33
N HIS A 196 -4.19 -9.74 -16.06
CA HIS A 196 -3.38 -8.57 -15.72
C HIS A 196 -2.15 -8.90 -14.87
N LEU A 197 -2.16 -9.99 -14.09
CA LEU A 197 -1.10 -10.29 -13.15
C LEU A 197 -0.53 -11.70 -13.35
N VAL A 198 0.65 -11.92 -12.80
CA VAL A 198 1.33 -13.22 -12.83
C VAL A 198 0.59 -14.25 -11.96
N SER A 199 0.68 -15.53 -12.33
CA SER A 199 -0.13 -16.61 -11.77
C SER A 199 -0.03 -16.81 -10.26
N TYR A 200 1.12 -16.51 -9.64
CA TYR A 200 1.28 -16.65 -8.18
C TYR A 200 0.52 -15.58 -7.37
N LYS A 201 0.02 -14.53 -8.02
CA LYS A 201 -0.83 -13.49 -7.39
C LYS A 201 -2.33 -13.82 -7.45
N GLN A 202 -2.68 -15.03 -7.92
CA GLN A 202 -4.07 -15.42 -8.11
C GLN A 202 -4.83 -15.46 -6.78
N VAL A 203 -6.03 -14.84 -6.76
CA VAL A 203 -6.97 -14.94 -5.65
C VAL A 203 -7.48 -16.38 -5.55
N GLN A 204 -7.33 -16.98 -4.37
CA GLN A 204 -7.73 -18.37 -4.14
C GLN A 204 -9.07 -18.51 -3.43
N GLN A 205 -9.47 -17.48 -2.68
CA GLN A 205 -10.73 -17.48 -1.93
C GLN A 205 -11.44 -16.15 -2.10
N LEU A 206 -12.77 -16.19 -2.17
CA LEU A 206 -13.64 -15.02 -2.26
C LEU A 206 -14.72 -15.09 -1.18
N GLU A 207 -14.95 -13.98 -0.51
CA GLU A 207 -16.06 -13.78 0.39
C GLU A 207 -16.80 -12.49 0.03
N VAL A 208 -18.12 -12.57 -0.19
CA VAL A 208 -18.94 -11.38 -0.42
C VAL A 208 -19.46 -10.90 0.92
N VAL A 209 -19.25 -9.62 1.19
CA VAL A 209 -19.61 -8.95 2.45
C VAL A 209 -20.46 -7.72 2.17
N ASP A 210 -21.26 -7.29 3.14
CA ASP A 210 -22.09 -6.09 3.00
C ASP A 210 -21.22 -4.82 2.90
N ALA A 211 -20.12 -4.75 3.64
CA ALA A 211 -19.20 -3.62 3.63
C ALA A 211 -17.78 -4.04 4.07
N ILE A 212 -16.75 -3.40 3.50
CA ILE A 212 -15.37 -3.54 3.95
C ILE A 212 -15.16 -2.70 5.21
N PRO A 213 -14.65 -3.28 6.32
CA PRO A 213 -14.40 -2.53 7.54
C PRO A 213 -13.29 -1.50 7.34
N LYS A 214 -13.60 -0.23 7.60
CA LYS A 214 -12.65 0.89 7.47
C LYS A 214 -12.64 1.78 8.70
N SER A 215 -11.48 2.37 8.98
CA SER A 215 -11.36 3.44 9.97
C SER A 215 -12.05 4.72 9.50
N ALA A 216 -12.21 5.69 10.40
CA ALA A 216 -12.76 7.01 10.06
C ALA A 216 -11.92 7.75 8.98
N SER A 217 -10.65 7.40 8.80
CA SER A 217 -9.78 7.94 7.74
C SER A 217 -9.82 7.13 6.43
N GLY A 218 -10.71 6.12 6.31
CA GLY A 218 -10.84 5.29 5.11
C GLY A 218 -9.86 4.11 5.01
N LYS A 219 -9.02 3.90 6.02
CA LYS A 219 -8.04 2.80 6.03
C LYS A 219 -8.72 1.45 6.31
N ILE A 220 -8.47 0.44 5.47
CA ILE A 220 -8.97 -0.92 5.67
C ILE A 220 -8.49 -1.50 7.00
N LEU A 221 -9.43 -2.02 7.80
CA LEU A 221 -9.18 -2.68 9.08
C LEU A 221 -9.03 -4.20 8.88
N ARG A 222 -7.90 -4.61 8.28
CA ARG A 222 -7.65 -6.03 7.94
C ARG A 222 -7.72 -6.98 9.13
N LYS A 223 -7.46 -6.48 10.35
CA LYS A 223 -7.59 -7.26 11.57
C LYS A 223 -9.01 -7.79 11.75
N ASP A 224 -10.02 -6.99 11.43
CA ASP A 224 -11.43 -7.36 11.61
C ASP A 224 -11.87 -8.42 10.59
N LEU A 225 -11.20 -8.48 9.42
CA LEU A 225 -11.42 -9.51 8.39
C LEU A 225 -10.76 -10.85 8.72
N ARG A 226 -9.75 -10.87 9.61
CA ARG A 226 -9.04 -12.11 10.01
C ARG A 226 -9.75 -12.85 11.15
N THR A 227 -10.70 -12.21 11.84
CA THR A 227 -11.38 -12.74 13.03
C THR A 227 -12.81 -13.19 12.79
N GLY A 228 -13.29 -13.07 11.55
CA GLY A 228 -14.63 -13.49 11.09
C GLY A 228 -14.70 -14.93 10.64
#